data_6effeacf98bfbad8c0a804bca610d2b6
#
_entry.id   6effeacf98bfbad8c0a804bca610d2b6
#
_cell.length_a   1.000
_cell.length_b   1.000
_cell.length_c   1.000
_cell.angle_alpha   90.00
_cell.angle_beta   90.00
_cell.angle_gamma   90.00
#
_symmetry.space_group_name_H-M   'P 1'
#
loop_
_entity.id
_entity.type
_entity.pdbx_description
1 polymer ?
#
loop_
_entity_poly.entity_id
_entity_poly.type
_entity_poly.pdbx_seq_one_letter_code
_entity_poly.pdbx_strand_id
1 'polypeptide(L)'
;INTQVIANAPVKYLWAGIGDTMAKFYECTTSARGDGDELDHSTSMGVQISNLCAKPLVKYGVEALEECKNHRPGKALEEVILGIIVSTGFVSNLVGIDLNTGLAHACYNGFTVCRSTEEHGHLHGEIVAYCILILLKVDHQEDEFKKIYEFSKNMGFPVKLADIHATLDD
;
A
#
# COMPACT_ATOMS: atom_id res chain seq x y z
N ILE A 1 6.50 8.54 -17.90
CA ILE A 1 7.34 8.25 -16.70
C ILE A 1 8.68 7.73 -17.21
N ASN A 2 9.78 8.24 -16.66
CA ASN A 2 11.11 7.72 -16.97
C ASN A 2 11.50 6.66 -15.91
N THR A 3 11.37 5.39 -16.27
CA THR A 3 11.61 4.25 -15.37
C THR A 3 13.08 4.14 -14.95
N GLN A 4 14.03 4.61 -15.78
CA GLN A 4 15.44 4.62 -15.42
C GLN A 4 15.76 5.56 -14.25
N VAL A 5 15.04 6.67 -14.12
CA VAL A 5 15.19 7.58 -12.97
C VAL A 5 14.79 6.86 -11.68
N ILE A 6 13.69 6.10 -11.71
CA ILE A 6 13.22 5.31 -10.56
C ILE A 6 14.20 4.17 -10.25
N ALA A 7 14.69 3.47 -11.28
CA ALA A 7 15.68 2.39 -11.11
C ALA A 7 17.00 2.88 -10.50
N ASN A 8 17.34 4.15 -10.66
CA ASN A 8 18.55 4.73 -10.08
C ASN A 8 18.34 5.32 -8.67
N ALA A 9 17.10 5.39 -8.22
CA ALA A 9 16.77 5.87 -6.87
C ALA A 9 17.06 4.78 -5.80
N PRO A 10 17.23 5.16 -4.52
CA PRO A 10 17.37 4.19 -3.44
C PRO A 10 16.13 3.27 -3.37
N VAL A 11 16.37 1.96 -3.45
CA VAL A 11 15.32 0.92 -3.53
C VAL A 11 14.28 0.99 -2.40
N LYS A 12 14.67 1.48 -1.23
CA LYS A 12 13.78 1.64 -0.08
C LYS A 12 12.57 2.54 -0.36
N TYR A 13 12.69 3.50 -1.27
CA TYR A 13 11.57 4.39 -1.63
C TYR A 13 10.57 3.69 -2.56
N LEU A 14 11.06 2.85 -3.49
CA LEU A 14 10.17 1.99 -4.28
C LEU A 14 9.46 0.98 -3.38
N TRP A 15 10.20 0.36 -2.46
CA TRP A 15 9.66 -0.59 -1.49
C TRP A 15 8.54 0.04 -0.64
N ALA A 16 8.80 1.19 -0.02
CA ALA A 16 7.79 1.90 0.75
C ALA A 16 6.60 2.35 -0.13
N GLY A 17 6.87 2.81 -1.35
CA GLY A 17 5.83 3.18 -2.32
C GLY A 17 4.89 2.01 -2.67
N ILE A 18 5.40 0.78 -2.75
CA ILE A 18 4.58 -0.42 -2.93
C ILE A 18 3.63 -0.59 -1.74
N GLY A 19 4.14 -0.50 -0.51
CA GLY A 19 3.33 -0.64 0.71
C GLY A 19 2.20 0.40 0.80
N ASP A 20 2.53 1.66 0.55
CA ASP A 20 1.57 2.76 0.56
C ASP A 20 0.49 2.61 -0.53
N THR A 21 0.91 2.30 -1.75
CA THR A 21 -0.01 2.16 -2.88
C THR A 21 -1.01 1.04 -2.71
N MET A 22 -0.61 -0.07 -2.09
CA MET A 22 -1.52 -1.19 -1.83
C MET A 22 -2.68 -0.79 -0.92
N ALA A 23 -2.47 0.10 0.04
CA ALA A 23 -3.53 0.60 0.91
C ALA A 23 -4.66 1.26 0.12
N LYS A 24 -4.34 1.93 -0.98
CA LYS A 24 -5.34 2.56 -1.86
C LYS A 24 -6.44 1.60 -2.31
N PHE A 25 -6.07 0.37 -2.67
CA PHE A 25 -7.06 -0.66 -3.04
C PHE A 25 -7.89 -1.12 -1.84
N TYR A 26 -7.23 -1.48 -0.75
CA TYR A 26 -7.91 -2.06 0.41
C TYR A 26 -8.82 -1.05 1.09
N GLU A 27 -8.38 0.17 1.27
CA GLU A 27 -9.18 1.23 1.88
C GLU A 27 -10.36 1.62 1.00
N CYS A 28 -10.11 1.88 -0.29
CA CYS A 28 -11.15 2.26 -1.24
C CYS A 28 -12.26 1.18 -1.34
N THR A 29 -11.89 -0.09 -1.45
CA THR A 29 -12.87 -1.17 -1.57
C THR A 29 -13.59 -1.47 -0.25
N THR A 30 -12.95 -1.29 0.89
CA THR A 30 -13.58 -1.48 2.22
C THR A 30 -14.58 -0.36 2.49
N SER A 31 -14.19 0.89 2.27
CA SER A 31 -15.08 2.06 2.44
C SER A 31 -16.26 2.01 1.47
N ALA A 32 -16.02 1.69 0.19
CA ALA A 32 -17.07 1.61 -0.82
C ALA A 32 -18.17 0.57 -0.53
N ARG A 33 -17.86 -0.49 0.24
CA ARG A 33 -18.89 -1.47 0.65
C ARG A 33 -19.89 -0.89 1.65
N GLY A 34 -19.49 0.11 2.44
CA GLY A 34 -20.39 0.78 3.37
C GLY A 34 -21.45 1.65 2.66
N ASP A 35 -21.13 2.16 1.48
CA ASP A 35 -22.02 3.02 0.70
C ASP A 35 -22.97 2.23 -0.21
N GLY A 36 -22.76 0.91 -0.35
CA GLY A 36 -23.64 0.04 -1.13
C GLY A 36 -23.72 0.37 -2.61
N ASP A 37 -24.94 0.29 -3.20
CA ASP A 37 -25.17 0.56 -4.62
C ASP A 37 -25.33 2.06 -4.96
N GLU A 38 -25.12 2.95 -3.98
CA GLU A 38 -25.35 4.41 -4.15
C GLU A 38 -24.13 5.18 -4.66
N LEU A 39 -23.04 4.49 -5.02
CA LEU A 39 -21.86 5.14 -5.56
C LEU A 39 -22.15 5.78 -6.92
N ASP A 40 -21.80 7.05 -7.08
CA ASP A 40 -21.85 7.70 -8.38
C ASP A 40 -20.90 7.05 -9.40
N HIS A 41 -21.09 7.39 -10.69
CA HIS A 41 -20.33 6.78 -11.77
C HIS A 41 -18.80 6.99 -11.64
N SER A 42 -18.38 8.19 -11.25
CA SER A 42 -16.95 8.53 -11.07
C SER A 42 -16.34 7.69 -9.97
N THR A 43 -16.98 7.64 -8.81
CA THR A 43 -16.56 6.88 -7.66
C THR A 43 -16.52 5.38 -7.97
N SER A 44 -17.55 4.84 -8.63
CA SER A 44 -17.58 3.44 -9.07
C SER A 44 -16.42 3.12 -9.99
N MET A 45 -16.06 4.01 -10.92
CA MET A 45 -14.91 3.86 -11.80
C MET A 45 -13.59 3.85 -11.00
N GLY A 46 -13.44 4.75 -10.04
CA GLY A 46 -12.27 4.80 -9.16
C GLY A 46 -12.09 3.52 -8.35
N VAL A 47 -13.17 2.97 -7.77
CA VAL A 47 -13.16 1.68 -7.07
C VAL A 47 -12.70 0.55 -7.98
N GLN A 48 -13.19 0.49 -9.24
CA GLN A 48 -12.76 -0.54 -10.19
C GLN A 48 -11.26 -0.40 -10.56
N ILE A 49 -10.79 0.82 -10.79
CA ILE A 49 -9.39 1.10 -11.13
C ILE A 49 -8.47 0.78 -9.95
N SER A 50 -8.93 0.91 -8.70
CA SER A 50 -8.12 0.67 -7.50
C SER A 50 -7.47 -0.74 -7.46
N ASN A 51 -8.05 -1.72 -8.15
CA ASN A 51 -7.44 -3.03 -8.34
C ASN A 51 -6.01 -2.96 -8.92
N LEU A 52 -5.72 -1.96 -9.75
CA LEU A 52 -4.42 -1.74 -10.34
C LEU A 52 -3.40 -1.16 -9.34
N CYS A 53 -3.86 -0.73 -8.17
CA CYS A 53 -3.00 -0.31 -7.06
C CYS A 53 -2.54 -1.48 -6.18
N ALA A 54 -3.07 -2.69 -6.35
CA ALA A 54 -2.67 -3.86 -5.57
C ALA A 54 -2.20 -5.04 -6.42
N LYS A 55 -3.01 -5.50 -7.39
CA LYS A 55 -2.71 -6.73 -8.15
C LYS A 55 -1.34 -6.73 -8.84
N PRO A 56 -0.92 -5.69 -9.59
CA PRO A 56 0.41 -5.65 -10.19
C PRO A 56 1.52 -5.64 -9.14
N LEU A 57 1.31 -4.94 -8.02
CA LEU A 57 2.30 -4.82 -6.95
C LEU A 57 2.53 -6.16 -6.25
N VAL A 58 1.47 -6.90 -5.95
CA VAL A 58 1.57 -8.25 -5.37
C VAL A 58 2.24 -9.20 -6.35
N LYS A 59 1.96 -9.07 -7.65
CA LYS A 59 2.51 -9.96 -8.69
C LYS A 59 3.98 -9.69 -8.99
N TYR A 60 4.35 -8.43 -9.10
CA TYR A 60 5.65 -8.00 -9.63
C TYR A 60 6.56 -7.32 -8.61
N GLY A 61 6.07 -7.04 -7.39
CA GLY A 61 6.79 -6.24 -6.41
C GLY A 61 8.19 -6.75 -6.08
N VAL A 62 8.35 -8.05 -5.84
CA VAL A 62 9.66 -8.66 -5.53
C VAL A 62 10.61 -8.51 -6.71
N GLU A 63 10.17 -8.84 -7.93
CA GLU A 63 10.97 -8.73 -9.15
C GLU A 63 11.32 -7.27 -9.46
N ALA A 64 10.38 -6.34 -9.27
CA ALA A 64 10.61 -4.90 -9.45
C ALA A 64 11.69 -4.35 -8.50
N LEU A 65 11.74 -4.81 -7.24
CA LEU A 65 12.79 -4.45 -6.31
C LEU A 65 14.16 -4.96 -6.77
N GLU A 66 14.23 -6.18 -7.32
CA GLU A 66 15.47 -6.71 -7.88
C GLU A 66 15.92 -5.95 -9.14
N GLU A 67 15.01 -5.60 -10.04
CA GLU A 67 15.29 -4.75 -11.19
C GLU A 67 15.83 -3.37 -10.75
N CYS A 68 15.21 -2.77 -9.70
CA CYS A 68 15.65 -1.50 -9.12
C CYS A 68 17.04 -1.61 -8.47
N LYS A 69 17.32 -2.65 -7.68
CA LYS A 69 18.66 -2.90 -7.08
C LYS A 69 19.75 -3.03 -8.13
N ASN A 70 19.42 -3.59 -9.27
CA ASN A 70 20.35 -3.78 -10.38
C ASN A 70 20.42 -2.58 -11.33
N HIS A 71 19.67 -1.49 -11.06
CA HIS A 71 19.57 -0.31 -11.92
C HIS A 71 19.15 -0.62 -13.37
N ARG A 72 18.39 -1.69 -13.55
CA ARG A 72 17.95 -2.20 -14.87
C ARG A 72 16.41 -2.27 -14.90
N PRO A 73 15.75 -1.20 -15.38
CA PRO A 73 14.29 -1.23 -15.48
C PRO A 73 13.85 -2.29 -16.49
N GLY A 74 12.93 -3.13 -16.05
CA GLY A 74 12.30 -4.16 -16.83
C GLY A 74 10.78 -4.05 -16.70
N LYS A 75 10.09 -5.10 -17.14
CA LYS A 75 8.63 -5.13 -17.13
C LYS A 75 8.04 -5.08 -15.73
N ALA A 76 8.67 -5.73 -14.76
CA ALA A 76 8.16 -5.76 -13.40
C ALA A 76 8.20 -4.37 -12.77
N LEU A 77 9.30 -3.66 -12.91
CA LEU A 77 9.43 -2.28 -12.42
C LEU A 77 8.46 -1.33 -13.12
N GLU A 78 8.27 -1.48 -14.45
CA GLU A 78 7.31 -0.67 -15.21
C GLU A 78 5.88 -0.84 -14.69
N GLU A 79 5.40 -2.09 -14.54
CA GLU A 79 4.05 -2.39 -14.04
C GLU A 79 3.82 -1.85 -12.62
N VAL A 80 4.83 -1.97 -11.75
CA VAL A 80 4.76 -1.44 -10.38
C VAL A 80 4.73 0.09 -10.38
N ILE A 81 5.56 0.75 -11.17
CA ILE A 81 5.58 2.22 -11.30
C ILE A 81 4.24 2.74 -11.85
N LEU A 82 3.65 2.06 -12.84
CA LEU A 82 2.34 2.42 -13.36
C LEU A 82 1.25 2.30 -12.28
N GLY A 83 1.31 1.26 -11.45
CA GLY A 83 0.43 1.12 -10.28
C GLY A 83 0.58 2.28 -9.30
N ILE A 84 1.81 2.57 -8.89
CA ILE A 84 2.13 3.60 -7.88
C ILE A 84 1.77 5.00 -8.36
N ILE A 85 2.05 5.35 -9.61
CA ILE A 85 1.93 6.74 -10.08
C ILE A 85 0.61 6.96 -10.83
N VAL A 86 0.31 6.11 -11.82
CA VAL A 86 -0.82 6.33 -12.73
C VAL A 86 -2.11 5.87 -12.11
N SER A 87 -2.17 4.60 -11.66
CA SER A 87 -3.40 4.06 -11.09
C SER A 87 -3.81 4.79 -9.82
N THR A 88 -2.86 5.05 -8.90
CA THR A 88 -3.11 5.83 -7.68
C THR A 88 -3.59 7.24 -8.01
N GLY A 89 -2.98 7.90 -9.00
CA GLY A 89 -3.41 9.23 -9.46
C GLY A 89 -4.85 9.23 -9.98
N PHE A 90 -5.23 8.23 -10.78
CA PHE A 90 -6.61 8.11 -11.25
C PHE A 90 -7.58 7.86 -10.11
N VAL A 91 -7.30 6.92 -9.21
CA VAL A 91 -8.16 6.66 -8.06
C VAL A 91 -8.36 7.93 -7.25
N SER A 92 -7.27 8.62 -6.88
CA SER A 92 -7.32 9.83 -6.07
C SER A 92 -8.11 10.99 -6.69
N ASN A 93 -8.28 11.00 -8.02
CA ASN A 93 -9.09 12.00 -8.71
C ASN A 93 -10.54 11.57 -8.92
N LEU A 94 -10.84 10.29 -8.86
CA LEU A 94 -12.16 9.73 -9.14
C LEU A 94 -13.00 9.49 -7.88
N VAL A 95 -12.37 9.26 -6.73
CA VAL A 95 -13.07 8.99 -5.47
C VAL A 95 -12.98 10.19 -4.52
N GLY A 96 -14.00 10.35 -3.68
CA GLY A 96 -14.01 11.34 -2.61
C GLY A 96 -12.99 11.02 -1.51
N ILE A 97 -12.77 11.99 -0.61
CA ILE A 97 -11.79 11.86 0.48
C ILE A 97 -12.09 10.65 1.38
N ASP A 98 -13.36 10.34 1.59
CA ASP A 98 -13.84 9.27 2.47
C ASP A 98 -13.50 7.86 1.94
N LEU A 99 -13.28 7.73 0.62
CA LEU A 99 -12.82 6.50 0.00
C LEU A 99 -11.32 6.53 -0.32
N ASN A 100 -10.69 7.67 -0.21
CA ASN A 100 -9.29 7.87 -0.59
C ASN A 100 -8.31 7.50 0.52
N THR A 101 -8.72 7.64 1.77
CA THR A 101 -8.00 7.25 2.98
C THR A 101 -8.96 6.58 3.95
N GLY A 102 -8.51 5.54 4.63
CA GLY A 102 -9.35 4.77 5.54
C GLY A 102 -8.60 4.28 6.77
N LEU A 103 -8.92 3.06 7.22
CA LEU A 103 -8.41 2.51 8.47
C LEU A 103 -6.88 2.33 8.47
N ALA A 104 -6.26 1.94 7.35
CA ALA A 104 -4.81 1.74 7.32
C ALA A 104 -4.06 3.05 7.57
N HIS A 105 -4.46 4.14 6.91
CA HIS A 105 -3.86 5.45 7.15
C HIS A 105 -4.25 6.04 8.53
N ALA A 106 -5.45 5.76 9.03
CA ALA A 106 -5.82 6.15 10.39
C ALA A 106 -4.93 5.46 11.44
N CYS A 107 -4.67 4.15 11.29
CA CYS A 107 -3.72 3.42 12.13
C CYS A 107 -2.30 3.97 11.99
N TYR A 108 -1.84 4.23 10.77
CA TYR A 108 -0.55 4.88 10.55
C TYR A 108 -0.44 6.20 11.32
N ASN A 109 -1.44 7.08 11.23
CA ASN A 109 -1.47 8.35 11.97
C ASN A 109 -1.38 8.12 13.49
N GLY A 110 -2.02 7.06 14.01
CA GLY A 110 -1.87 6.65 15.40
C GLY A 110 -0.42 6.29 15.76
N PHE A 111 0.25 5.51 14.89
CA PHE A 111 1.65 5.12 15.12
C PHE A 111 2.65 6.29 15.04
N THR A 112 2.32 7.39 14.34
CA THR A 112 3.22 8.56 14.27
C THR A 112 3.36 9.29 15.61
N VAL A 113 2.47 9.06 16.56
CA VAL A 113 2.56 9.65 17.91
C VAL A 113 3.18 8.69 18.93
N CYS A 114 3.46 7.44 18.53
CA CYS A 114 4.17 6.46 19.35
C CYS A 114 5.66 6.79 19.32
N ARG A 115 6.22 7.19 20.46
CA ARG A 115 7.61 7.65 20.55
C ARG A 115 8.61 6.58 20.07
N SER A 116 8.39 5.34 20.44
CA SER A 116 9.23 4.20 20.03
C SER A 116 9.28 4.02 18.51
N THR A 117 8.16 4.20 17.81
CA THR A 117 8.09 4.12 16.35
C THR A 117 8.77 5.33 15.69
N GLU A 118 8.53 6.54 16.20
CA GLU A 118 9.10 7.79 15.67
C GLU A 118 10.63 7.80 15.74
N GLU A 119 11.22 7.39 16.86
CA GLU A 119 12.67 7.38 17.07
C GLU A 119 13.42 6.44 16.12
N HIS A 120 12.78 5.43 15.53
CA HIS A 120 13.39 4.47 14.61
C HIS A 120 13.34 4.87 13.13
N GLY A 121 12.62 5.95 12.79
CA GLY A 121 12.65 6.54 11.45
C GLY A 121 12.09 5.65 10.34
N HIS A 122 11.02 4.91 10.63
CA HIS A 122 10.29 4.11 9.66
C HIS A 122 9.75 4.96 8.50
N LEU A 123 9.69 4.38 7.31
CA LEU A 123 9.07 5.04 6.17
C LEU A 123 7.53 4.95 6.27
N HIS A 124 6.84 5.98 5.78
CA HIS A 124 5.38 6.04 5.74
C HIS A 124 4.76 4.73 5.21
N GLY A 125 5.10 4.37 3.98
CA GLY A 125 4.54 3.18 3.34
C GLY A 125 4.94 1.84 3.97
N GLU A 126 6.02 1.80 4.73
CA GLU A 126 6.42 0.66 5.54
C GLU A 126 5.37 0.38 6.63
N ILE A 127 5.02 1.40 7.41
CA ILE A 127 4.01 1.27 8.47
C ILE A 127 2.61 1.07 7.86
N VAL A 128 2.29 1.78 6.78
CA VAL A 128 1.00 1.61 6.07
C VAL A 128 0.83 0.17 5.58
N ALA A 129 1.89 -0.48 5.08
CA ALA A 129 1.83 -1.90 4.69
C ALA A 129 1.43 -2.81 5.86
N TYR A 130 1.95 -2.56 7.07
CA TYR A 130 1.51 -3.25 8.28
C TYR A 130 0.05 -2.94 8.62
N CYS A 131 -0.36 -1.70 8.49
CA CYS A 131 -1.74 -1.28 8.79
C CYS A 131 -2.79 -1.89 7.83
N ILE A 132 -2.39 -2.29 6.60
CA ILE A 132 -3.26 -3.10 5.72
C ILE A 132 -3.62 -4.44 6.39
N LEU A 133 -2.68 -5.08 7.08
CA LEU A 133 -2.96 -6.33 7.79
C LEU A 133 -3.96 -6.12 8.92
N ILE A 134 -3.89 -4.99 9.62
CA ILE A 134 -4.87 -4.60 10.66
C ILE A 134 -6.24 -4.40 9.99
N LEU A 135 -6.32 -3.63 8.90
CA LEU A 135 -7.56 -3.40 8.17
C LEU A 135 -8.22 -4.71 7.75
N LEU A 136 -7.47 -5.63 7.15
CA LEU A 136 -7.99 -6.91 6.69
C LEU A 136 -8.52 -7.78 7.84
N LYS A 137 -7.90 -7.70 9.02
CA LYS A 137 -8.39 -8.38 10.23
C LYS A 137 -9.66 -7.76 10.77
N VAL A 138 -9.72 -6.44 10.88
CA VAL A 138 -10.91 -5.71 11.35
C VAL A 138 -12.10 -5.93 10.41
N ASP A 139 -11.84 -6.00 9.11
CA ASP A 139 -12.84 -6.22 8.06
C ASP A 139 -13.17 -7.71 7.81
N HIS A 140 -12.65 -8.62 8.64
CA HIS A 140 -12.89 -10.07 8.58
C HIS A 140 -12.52 -10.73 7.24
N GLN A 141 -11.56 -10.19 6.51
CA GLN A 141 -11.07 -10.73 5.23
C GLN A 141 -9.95 -11.77 5.44
N GLU A 142 -10.25 -12.89 6.08
CA GLU A 142 -9.25 -13.87 6.53
C GLU A 142 -8.38 -14.46 5.41
N ASP A 143 -8.95 -14.75 4.24
CA ASP A 143 -8.19 -15.34 3.13
C ASP A 143 -7.30 -14.30 2.43
N GLU A 144 -7.78 -13.07 2.27
CA GLU A 144 -6.96 -11.98 1.75
C GLU A 144 -5.86 -11.60 2.77
N PHE A 145 -6.18 -11.60 4.07
CA PHE A 145 -5.18 -11.42 5.12
C PHE A 145 -4.02 -12.42 4.98
N LYS A 146 -4.30 -13.72 4.86
CA LYS A 146 -3.24 -14.75 4.71
C LYS A 146 -2.36 -14.48 3.50
N LYS A 147 -2.97 -14.15 2.37
CA LYS A 147 -2.27 -13.84 1.12
C LYS A 147 -1.36 -12.61 1.27
N ILE A 148 -1.87 -11.52 1.85
CA ILE A 148 -1.11 -10.27 2.01
C ILE A 148 -0.07 -10.40 3.13
N TYR A 149 -0.34 -11.18 4.17
CA TYR A 149 0.64 -11.50 5.19
C TYR A 149 1.88 -12.22 4.62
N GLU A 150 1.67 -13.26 3.78
CA GLU A 150 2.78 -13.95 3.11
C GLU A 150 3.51 -13.05 2.10
N PHE A 151 2.77 -12.22 1.36
CA PHE A 151 3.38 -11.21 0.51
C PHE A 151 4.24 -10.22 1.32
N SER A 152 3.73 -9.70 2.43
CA SER A 152 4.45 -8.77 3.30
C SER A 152 5.74 -9.38 3.83
N LYS A 153 5.71 -10.63 4.28
CA LYS A 153 6.92 -11.37 4.70
C LYS A 153 7.95 -11.47 3.56
N ASN A 154 7.52 -11.83 2.36
CA ASN A 154 8.40 -11.98 1.20
C ASN A 154 9.01 -10.63 0.77
N MET A 155 8.29 -9.54 0.96
CA MET A 155 8.75 -8.18 0.68
C MET A 155 9.62 -7.58 1.80
N GLY A 156 9.65 -8.22 2.98
CA GLY A 156 10.31 -7.66 4.16
C GLY A 156 9.55 -6.51 4.81
N PHE A 157 8.24 -6.41 4.59
CA PHE A 157 7.38 -5.47 5.31
C PHE A 157 7.15 -5.92 6.75
N PRO A 158 6.88 -5.00 7.67
CA PRO A 158 6.44 -5.32 9.02
C PRO A 158 5.17 -6.19 9.02
N VAL A 159 5.14 -7.21 9.90
CA VAL A 159 3.98 -8.11 10.06
C VAL A 159 3.49 -8.23 11.51
N LYS A 160 4.17 -7.56 12.42
CA LYS A 160 3.83 -7.49 13.86
C LYS A 160 4.28 -6.15 14.45
N LEU A 161 3.72 -5.76 15.59
CA LEU A 161 4.04 -4.50 16.29
C LEU A 161 5.54 -4.32 16.53
N ALA A 162 6.23 -5.36 16.95
CA ALA A 162 7.67 -5.29 17.20
C ALA A 162 8.50 -4.91 15.96
N ASP A 163 8.01 -5.18 14.75
CA ASP A 163 8.74 -4.85 13.52
C ASP A 163 8.69 -3.34 13.21
N ILE A 164 7.72 -2.62 13.77
CA ILE A 164 7.62 -1.15 13.72
C ILE A 164 8.04 -0.50 15.04
N HIS A 165 8.68 -1.26 15.93
CA HIS A 165 9.14 -0.83 17.24
C HIS A 165 8.01 -0.29 18.17
N ALA A 166 6.75 -0.54 17.86
CA ALA A 166 5.64 -0.21 18.73
C ALA A 166 5.47 -1.25 19.83
N THR A 167 5.06 -0.81 21.01
CA THR A 167 4.78 -1.66 22.18
C THR A 167 3.31 -1.56 22.58
N LEU A 168 2.85 -2.41 23.49
CA LEU A 168 1.49 -2.33 24.04
C LEU A 168 1.34 -1.19 25.07
N ASP A 169 2.44 -0.56 25.45
CA ASP A 169 2.48 0.52 26.45
C ASP A 169 2.49 1.92 25.76
N ASP A 170 2.67 1.96 24.41
CA ASP A 170 2.55 3.16 23.60
C ASP A 170 1.09 3.54 23.36
#